data_a094427bd83ef0d89a07a0cfc3e4eb56
#
_entry.id   a094427bd83ef0d89a07a0cfc3e4eb56
#
_cell.length_a   1.000
_cell.length_b   1.000
_cell.length_c   1.000
_cell.angle_alpha   90.00
_cell.angle_beta   90.00
_cell.angle_gamma   90.00
#
_symmetry.space_group_name_H-M   'P 1'
#
loop_
_entity.id
_entity.type
_entity.pdbx_description
1 polymer ?
#
loop_
_entity_poly.entity_id
_entity_poly.type
_entity_poly.pdbx_seq_one_letter_code
_entity_poly.pdbx_strand_id
1 'polypeptide(L)'
;VGKAKLDQVLPPVVTGSVAAIIGFGLAFAALDMAGANWGVALSTLLLTVLFSVYLQGKGFIGMLPVLLGAVGGCLISSVIDPGSLNMGAVGAAAWFQVPHFTFPVFSGAMVSTAIFSIAIMAIATIPESTAHLYQIGLYVDRTAEEIGREKSNLAEYVGFNLILDGIDDFLKGLTGATAGTNYGENNSLMAITRNYSGPALIS
;
A
#
# COMPACT_ATOMS: atom_id res chain seq x y z
N VAL A 1 -5.97 19.47 14.35
CA VAL A 1 -4.92 19.07 15.31
C VAL A 1 -3.59 19.42 14.67
N GLY A 2 -2.80 20.34 15.28
CA GLY A 2 -1.51 20.74 14.70
C GLY A 2 -0.45 19.64 14.88
N LYS A 3 0.59 19.64 14.01
CA LYS A 3 1.72 18.72 14.02
C LYS A 3 2.29 18.47 15.42
N ALA A 4 2.52 19.54 16.21
CA ALA A 4 3.10 19.45 17.54
C ALA A 4 2.29 18.56 18.52
N LYS A 5 0.96 18.57 18.44
CA LYS A 5 0.12 17.69 19.25
C LYS A 5 0.14 16.24 18.74
N LEU A 6 0.23 16.07 17.43
CA LEU A 6 0.32 14.76 16.83
C LEU A 6 1.66 14.10 17.16
N ASP A 7 2.77 14.82 17.04
CA ASP A 7 4.12 14.33 17.39
C ASP A 7 4.23 13.97 18.89
N GLN A 8 3.44 14.60 19.73
CA GLN A 8 3.40 14.28 21.16
C GLN A 8 2.66 12.97 21.45
N VAL A 9 1.60 12.66 20.68
CA VAL A 9 0.79 11.45 20.83
C VAL A 9 1.37 10.30 20.03
N LEU A 10 1.95 10.59 18.87
CA LEU A 10 2.52 9.63 17.91
C LEU A 10 4.00 9.92 17.66
N PRO A 11 4.88 9.76 18.66
CA PRO A 11 6.32 9.87 18.42
C PRO A 11 6.80 8.78 17.44
N PRO A 12 7.94 8.97 16.76
CA PRO A 12 8.48 8.03 15.77
C PRO A 12 8.62 6.58 16.27
N VAL A 13 8.84 6.41 17.58
CA VAL A 13 8.88 5.06 18.20
C VAL A 13 7.52 4.37 18.11
N VAL A 14 6.43 5.10 18.35
CA VAL A 14 5.07 4.54 18.28
C VAL A 14 4.70 4.23 16.84
N THR A 15 4.92 5.16 15.91
CA THR A 15 4.61 4.95 14.48
C THR A 15 5.41 3.79 13.89
N GLY A 16 6.70 3.71 14.21
CA GLY A 16 7.55 2.60 13.77
C GLY A 16 7.14 1.25 14.37
N SER A 17 6.76 1.22 15.64
CA SER A 17 6.27 0.00 16.29
C SER A 17 4.95 -0.49 15.68
N VAL A 18 4.02 0.42 15.39
CA VAL A 18 2.74 0.08 14.72
C VAL A 18 3.00 -0.47 13.33
N ALA A 19 3.86 0.17 12.54
CA ALA A 19 4.23 -0.31 11.21
C ALA A 19 4.84 -1.73 11.25
N ALA A 20 5.71 -2.00 12.24
CA ALA A 20 6.27 -3.34 12.43
C ALA A 20 5.20 -4.38 12.79
N ILE A 21 4.25 -4.04 13.67
CA ILE A 21 3.16 -4.94 14.06
C ILE A 21 2.25 -5.25 12.87
N ILE A 22 1.93 -4.25 12.03
CA ILE A 22 1.16 -4.43 10.79
C ILE A 22 1.91 -5.39 9.86
N GLY A 23 3.22 -5.18 9.66
CA GLY A 23 4.06 -6.08 8.86
C GLY A 23 4.06 -7.53 9.37
N PHE A 24 4.15 -7.74 10.68
CA PHE A 24 4.04 -9.07 11.27
C PHE A 24 2.64 -9.67 11.10
N GLY A 25 1.58 -8.87 11.18
CA GLY A 25 0.22 -9.33 10.92
C GLY A 25 0.04 -9.81 9.47
N LEU A 26 0.60 -9.08 8.51
CA LEU A 26 0.58 -9.47 7.09
C LEU A 26 1.43 -10.73 6.80
N ALA A 27 2.46 -11.00 7.61
CA ALA A 27 3.28 -12.19 7.45
C ALA A 27 2.47 -13.49 7.62
N PHE A 28 1.49 -13.54 8.51
CA PHE A 28 0.62 -14.70 8.66
C PHE A 28 -0.25 -14.94 7.42
N ALA A 29 -0.80 -13.88 6.82
CA ALA A 29 -1.54 -13.98 5.56
C ALA A 29 -0.63 -14.44 4.41
N ALA A 30 0.59 -13.93 4.36
CA ALA A 30 1.58 -14.36 3.36
C ALA A 30 1.96 -15.85 3.51
N LEU A 31 2.11 -16.34 4.73
CA LEU A 31 2.39 -17.75 5.01
C LEU A 31 1.21 -18.65 4.61
N ASP A 32 -0.01 -18.21 4.88
CA ASP A 32 -1.23 -18.95 4.49
C ASP A 32 -1.33 -19.06 2.97
N MET A 33 -1.13 -17.94 2.26
CA MET A 33 -1.09 -17.94 0.79
C MET A 33 0.04 -18.82 0.23
N ALA A 34 1.23 -18.77 0.82
CA ALA A 34 2.37 -19.60 0.43
C ALA A 34 2.11 -21.10 0.65
N GLY A 35 1.30 -21.42 1.66
CA GLY A 35 0.90 -22.78 2.01
C GLY A 35 0.16 -23.51 0.89
N ALA A 36 -0.50 -22.80 -0.02
CA ALA A 36 -1.17 -23.39 -1.17
C ALA A 36 -0.19 -24.16 -2.08
N ASN A 37 1.02 -23.61 -2.32
CA ASN A 37 2.08 -24.30 -3.06
C ASN A 37 3.45 -23.70 -2.68
N TRP A 38 4.14 -24.31 -1.73
CA TRP A 38 5.44 -23.85 -1.26
C TRP A 38 6.52 -23.81 -2.36
N GLY A 39 6.48 -24.72 -3.34
CA GLY A 39 7.42 -24.71 -4.45
C GLY A 39 7.31 -23.45 -5.29
N VAL A 40 6.10 -23.05 -5.65
CA VAL A 40 5.83 -21.80 -6.39
C VAL A 40 6.15 -20.59 -5.52
N ALA A 41 5.72 -20.59 -4.25
CA ALA A 41 5.92 -19.47 -3.35
C ALA A 41 7.41 -19.14 -3.14
N LEU A 42 8.23 -20.15 -2.79
CA LEU A 42 9.67 -19.98 -2.57
C LEU A 42 10.41 -19.59 -3.85
N SER A 43 10.05 -20.19 -4.99
CA SER A 43 10.64 -19.83 -6.28
C SER A 43 10.32 -18.39 -6.68
N THR A 44 9.09 -17.95 -6.46
CA THR A 44 8.66 -16.57 -6.72
C THR A 44 9.37 -15.58 -5.79
N LEU A 45 9.49 -15.91 -4.50
CA LEU A 45 10.21 -15.10 -3.52
C LEU A 45 11.68 -14.94 -3.94
N LEU A 46 12.35 -16.06 -4.24
CA LEU A 46 13.75 -16.04 -4.67
C LEU A 46 13.95 -15.20 -5.93
N LEU A 47 13.06 -15.36 -6.92
CA LEU A 47 13.10 -14.60 -8.16
C LEU A 47 12.89 -13.10 -7.91
N THR A 48 11.98 -12.72 -7.02
CA THR A 48 11.73 -11.33 -6.63
C THR A 48 12.96 -10.74 -5.95
N VAL A 49 13.60 -11.47 -5.04
CA VAL A 49 14.84 -11.05 -4.38
C VAL A 49 15.97 -10.87 -5.40
N LEU A 50 16.13 -11.81 -6.33
CA LEU A 50 17.12 -11.71 -7.39
C LEU A 50 16.89 -10.47 -8.26
N PHE A 51 15.65 -10.19 -8.66
CA PHE A 51 15.33 -8.98 -9.40
C PHE A 51 15.59 -7.71 -8.59
N SER A 52 15.23 -7.70 -7.31
CA SER A 52 15.49 -6.55 -6.44
C SER A 52 16.99 -6.23 -6.32
N VAL A 53 17.84 -7.24 -6.27
CA VAL A 53 19.30 -7.06 -6.11
C VAL A 53 19.97 -6.75 -7.46
N TYR A 54 19.72 -7.57 -8.48
CA TYR A 54 20.46 -7.50 -9.74
C TYR A 54 19.95 -6.44 -10.72
N LEU A 55 18.70 -6.02 -10.61
CA LEU A 55 18.13 -4.99 -11.48
C LEU A 55 18.17 -3.61 -10.83
N GLN A 56 18.62 -3.48 -9.59
CA GLN A 56 18.76 -2.18 -8.94
C GLN A 56 19.63 -1.24 -9.77
N GLY A 57 19.14 -0.03 -10.03
CA GLY A 57 19.82 0.97 -10.84
C GLY A 57 19.76 0.77 -12.36
N LYS A 58 19.09 -0.26 -12.87
CA LYS A 58 18.95 -0.51 -14.32
C LYS A 58 17.73 0.16 -14.94
N GLY A 59 17.49 1.43 -14.62
CA GLY A 59 16.41 2.21 -15.20
C GLY A 59 15.02 1.67 -14.84
N PHE A 60 14.07 1.73 -15.77
CA PHE A 60 12.68 1.38 -15.54
C PHE A 60 12.46 -0.06 -15.04
N ILE A 61 13.20 -1.03 -15.59
CA ILE A 61 13.10 -2.45 -15.20
C ILE A 61 13.52 -2.65 -13.74
N GLY A 62 14.53 -1.91 -13.29
CA GLY A 62 14.99 -1.96 -11.90
C GLY A 62 14.00 -1.41 -10.86
N MET A 63 12.93 -0.75 -11.30
CA MET A 63 11.88 -0.22 -10.44
C MET A 63 10.71 -1.21 -10.25
N LEU A 64 10.70 -2.33 -10.96
CA LEU A 64 9.58 -3.27 -11.01
C LEU A 64 9.92 -4.69 -10.51
N PRO A 65 10.77 -4.87 -9.49
CA PRO A 65 11.22 -6.21 -9.10
C PRO A 65 10.07 -7.10 -8.62
N VAL A 66 9.10 -6.53 -7.90
CA VAL A 66 7.93 -7.26 -7.39
C VAL A 66 7.01 -7.67 -8.54
N LEU A 67 6.75 -6.78 -9.49
CA LEU A 67 5.94 -7.11 -10.66
C LEU A 67 6.60 -8.19 -11.52
N LEU A 68 7.90 -8.07 -11.76
CA LEU A 68 8.66 -9.09 -12.50
C LEU A 68 8.69 -10.43 -11.76
N GLY A 69 8.81 -10.39 -10.43
CA GLY A 69 8.69 -11.56 -9.58
C GLY A 69 7.32 -12.22 -9.69
N ALA A 70 6.24 -11.43 -9.64
CA ALA A 70 4.88 -11.94 -9.79
C ALA A 70 4.65 -12.58 -11.19
N VAL A 71 5.08 -11.91 -12.26
CA VAL A 71 5.00 -12.47 -13.62
C VAL A 71 5.81 -13.76 -13.74
N GLY A 72 7.05 -13.76 -13.23
CA GLY A 72 7.88 -14.96 -13.17
C GLY A 72 7.25 -16.09 -12.36
N GLY A 73 6.64 -15.77 -11.22
CA GLY A 73 5.88 -16.70 -10.39
C GLY A 73 4.68 -17.31 -11.14
N CYS A 74 3.93 -16.51 -11.89
CA CYS A 74 2.85 -17.00 -12.74
C CYS A 74 3.37 -17.98 -13.81
N LEU A 75 4.50 -17.67 -14.44
CA LEU A 75 5.12 -18.58 -15.41
C LEU A 75 5.57 -19.89 -14.76
N ILE A 76 6.19 -19.82 -13.59
CA ILE A 76 6.59 -21.01 -12.82
C ILE A 76 5.35 -21.81 -12.42
N SER A 77 4.30 -21.14 -11.93
CA SER A 77 3.05 -21.80 -11.55
C SER A 77 2.39 -22.50 -12.73
N SER A 78 2.41 -21.91 -13.91
CA SER A 78 1.84 -22.53 -15.12
C SER A 78 2.52 -23.83 -15.51
N VAL A 79 3.78 -24.02 -15.12
CA VAL A 79 4.55 -25.24 -15.38
C VAL A 79 4.40 -26.26 -14.26
N ILE A 80 4.46 -25.82 -13.01
CA ILE A 80 4.42 -26.70 -11.83
C ILE A 80 2.98 -27.14 -11.53
N ASP A 81 2.03 -26.24 -11.66
CA ASP A 81 0.61 -26.45 -11.37
C ASP A 81 -0.27 -25.74 -12.43
N PRO A 82 -0.43 -26.36 -13.62
CA PRO A 82 -1.17 -25.77 -14.72
C PRO A 82 -2.64 -25.43 -14.39
N GLY A 83 -3.21 -26.07 -13.38
CA GLY A 83 -4.58 -25.83 -12.91
C GLY A 83 -4.73 -24.58 -12.04
N SER A 84 -3.66 -24.01 -11.52
CA SER A 84 -3.69 -22.85 -10.63
C SER A 84 -4.04 -21.54 -11.35
N LEU A 85 -3.79 -21.44 -12.66
CA LEU A 85 -4.09 -20.26 -13.47
C LEU A 85 -5.45 -20.41 -14.17
N ASN A 86 -6.46 -19.72 -13.65
CA ASN A 86 -7.78 -19.71 -14.27
C ASN A 86 -7.88 -18.65 -15.39
N MET A 87 -7.33 -18.96 -16.56
CA MET A 87 -7.39 -18.07 -17.72
C MET A 87 -8.82 -17.83 -18.21
N GLY A 88 -9.74 -18.76 -17.95
CA GLY A 88 -11.16 -18.59 -18.25
C GLY A 88 -11.81 -17.46 -17.44
N ALA A 89 -11.45 -17.30 -16.17
CA ALA A 89 -11.90 -16.19 -15.35
C ALA A 89 -11.37 -14.84 -15.86
N VAL A 90 -10.11 -14.81 -16.32
CA VAL A 90 -9.52 -13.60 -16.92
C VAL A 90 -10.26 -13.22 -18.22
N GLY A 91 -10.56 -14.18 -19.08
CA GLY A 91 -11.29 -13.94 -20.32
C GLY A 91 -12.76 -13.54 -20.12
N ALA A 92 -13.38 -14.00 -19.03
CA ALA A 92 -14.74 -13.66 -18.66
C ALA A 92 -14.88 -12.32 -17.91
N ALA A 93 -13.77 -11.75 -17.42
CA ALA A 93 -13.78 -10.49 -16.70
C ALA A 93 -14.16 -9.33 -17.63
N ALA A 94 -15.08 -8.49 -17.20
CA ALA A 94 -15.46 -7.29 -17.92
C ALA A 94 -14.32 -6.25 -17.85
N TRP A 95 -13.98 -5.66 -18.99
CA TRP A 95 -12.98 -4.59 -19.08
C TRP A 95 -13.39 -3.32 -18.34
N PHE A 96 -14.70 -3.06 -18.30
CA PHE A 96 -15.29 -1.96 -17.57
C PHE A 96 -16.46 -2.47 -16.75
N GLN A 97 -16.43 -2.21 -15.46
CA GLN A 97 -17.53 -2.52 -14.56
C GLN A 97 -17.88 -1.27 -13.77
N VAL A 98 -19.17 -0.95 -13.73
CA VAL A 98 -19.66 0.17 -12.91
C VAL A 98 -19.52 -0.23 -11.43
N PRO A 99 -18.99 0.65 -10.57
CA PRO A 99 -18.91 0.40 -9.14
C PRO A 99 -20.28 0.06 -8.55
N HIS A 100 -20.31 -0.89 -7.65
CA HIS A 100 -21.54 -1.27 -6.96
C HIS A 100 -21.79 -0.29 -5.82
N PHE A 101 -22.51 0.77 -6.09
CA PHE A 101 -22.86 1.76 -5.06
C PHE A 101 -23.74 1.12 -3.99
N THR A 102 -23.28 1.14 -2.76
CA THR A 102 -24.00 0.60 -1.60
C THR A 102 -24.17 1.70 -0.56
N PHE A 103 -25.38 1.80 -0.01
CA PHE A 103 -25.61 2.70 1.11
C PHE A 103 -25.45 1.93 2.44
N PRO A 104 -24.92 2.59 3.48
CA PRO A 104 -24.78 1.96 4.79
C PRO A 104 -26.13 1.45 5.31
N VAL A 105 -26.17 0.18 5.69
CA VAL A 105 -27.34 -0.43 6.31
C VAL A 105 -27.08 -0.52 7.82
N PHE A 106 -27.82 0.26 8.60
CA PHE A 106 -27.68 0.33 10.06
C PHE A 106 -28.65 -0.62 10.80
N SER A 107 -29.12 -1.66 10.14
CA SER A 107 -30.03 -2.66 10.72
C SER A 107 -29.35 -4.03 10.77
N GLY A 108 -29.40 -4.66 11.94
CA GLY A 108 -28.88 -6.02 12.14
C GLY A 108 -27.94 -6.16 13.33
N ALA A 109 -27.87 -7.35 13.90
CA ALA A 109 -27.09 -7.63 15.11
C ALA A 109 -25.57 -7.48 14.94
N MET A 110 -25.08 -7.49 13.70
CA MET A 110 -23.64 -7.40 13.39
C MET A 110 -23.14 -5.96 13.16
N VAL A 111 -24.02 -4.96 13.11
CA VAL A 111 -23.65 -3.58 12.78
C VAL A 111 -22.70 -2.97 13.80
N SER A 112 -23.00 -3.17 15.09
CA SER A 112 -22.13 -2.66 16.15
C SER A 112 -20.74 -3.31 16.10
N THR A 113 -20.66 -4.62 15.90
CA THR A 113 -19.39 -5.35 15.78
C THR A 113 -18.59 -4.85 14.58
N ALA A 114 -19.21 -4.65 13.43
CA ALA A 114 -18.54 -4.13 12.23
C ALA A 114 -18.02 -2.70 12.46
N ILE A 115 -18.83 -1.81 13.05
CA ILE A 115 -18.40 -0.45 13.35
C ILE A 115 -17.20 -0.44 14.32
N PHE A 116 -17.27 -1.21 15.42
CA PHE A 116 -16.16 -1.24 16.38
C PHE A 116 -14.89 -1.84 15.78
N SER A 117 -14.99 -2.90 14.97
CA SER A 117 -13.83 -3.51 14.33
C SER A 117 -13.13 -2.54 13.38
N ILE A 118 -13.90 -1.82 12.55
CA ILE A 118 -13.35 -0.84 11.60
C ILE A 118 -12.82 0.40 12.34
N ALA A 119 -13.50 0.87 13.38
CA ALA A 119 -13.03 2.01 14.17
C ALA A 119 -11.68 1.74 14.86
N ILE A 120 -11.45 0.51 15.34
CA ILE A 120 -10.16 0.12 15.90
C ILE A 120 -9.07 0.11 14.81
N MET A 121 -9.38 -0.38 13.61
CA MET A 121 -8.43 -0.33 12.48
C MET A 121 -8.10 1.10 12.08
N ALA A 122 -9.06 2.02 12.10
CA ALA A 122 -8.79 3.44 11.83
C ALA A 122 -7.76 4.04 12.80
N ILE A 123 -7.75 3.62 14.07
CA ILE A 123 -6.72 4.04 15.03
C ILE A 123 -5.32 3.54 14.61
N ALA A 124 -5.23 2.35 14.02
CA ALA A 124 -3.97 1.78 13.54
C ALA A 124 -3.47 2.44 12.24
N THR A 125 -4.37 2.85 11.35
CA THR A 125 -4.00 3.50 10.07
C THR A 125 -3.52 4.94 10.24
N ILE A 126 -3.93 5.66 11.29
CA ILE A 126 -3.45 7.03 11.56
C ILE A 126 -1.92 7.11 11.73
N PRO A 127 -1.26 6.28 12.58
CA PRO A 127 0.19 6.24 12.66
C PRO A 127 0.86 5.84 11.35
N GLU A 128 0.28 4.91 10.60
CA GLU A 128 0.80 4.43 9.32
C GLU A 128 0.80 5.56 8.28
N SER A 129 -0.34 6.22 8.07
CA SER A 129 -0.47 7.36 7.16
C SER A 129 0.48 8.50 7.53
N THR A 130 0.61 8.79 8.83
CA THR A 130 1.55 9.79 9.34
C THR A 130 3.00 9.42 9.00
N ALA A 131 3.39 8.15 9.18
CA ALA A 131 4.74 7.67 8.89
C ALA A 131 5.04 7.77 7.38
N HIS A 132 4.10 7.42 6.53
CA HIS A 132 4.24 7.53 5.07
C HIS A 132 4.39 8.98 4.60
N LEU A 133 3.61 9.90 5.17
CA LEU A 133 3.76 11.32 4.85
C LEU A 133 5.13 11.87 5.29
N TYR A 134 5.63 11.48 6.45
CA TYR A 134 6.95 11.88 6.91
C TYR A 134 8.05 11.30 6.02
N GLN A 135 7.92 10.05 5.61
CA GLN A 135 8.86 9.40 4.70
C GLN A 135 8.93 10.13 3.34
N ILE A 136 7.79 10.39 2.72
CA ILE A 136 7.77 11.12 1.44
C ILE A 136 8.28 12.55 1.59
N GLY A 137 7.98 13.21 2.72
CA GLY A 137 8.49 14.54 3.04
C GLY A 137 10.02 14.59 3.04
N LEU A 138 10.66 13.61 3.67
CA LEU A 138 12.12 13.50 3.69
C LEU A 138 12.70 13.33 2.27
N TYR A 139 12.06 12.53 1.43
CA TYR A 139 12.53 12.31 0.04
C TYR A 139 12.38 13.56 -0.82
N VAL A 140 11.22 14.23 -0.72
CA VAL A 140 10.94 15.48 -1.45
C VAL A 140 11.89 16.59 -1.02
N ASP A 141 12.08 16.80 0.28
CA ASP A 141 12.95 17.83 0.82
C ASP A 141 14.42 17.61 0.45
N ARG A 142 14.87 16.36 0.47
CA ARG A 142 16.22 16.01 0.00
C ARG A 142 16.39 16.31 -1.49
N THR A 143 15.40 15.94 -2.31
CA THR A 143 15.45 16.25 -3.74
C THR A 143 15.42 17.76 -3.99
N ALA A 144 14.63 18.51 -3.23
CA ALA A 144 14.57 19.96 -3.31
C ALA A 144 15.96 20.59 -2.98
N GLU A 145 16.63 20.13 -1.93
CA GLU A 145 18.00 20.56 -1.59
C GLU A 145 18.99 20.29 -2.73
N GLU A 146 18.94 19.08 -3.33
CA GLU A 146 19.84 18.69 -4.43
C GLU A 146 19.68 19.57 -5.67
N ILE A 147 18.48 20.10 -5.95
CA ILE A 147 18.18 20.98 -7.09
C ILE A 147 18.14 22.47 -6.74
N GLY A 148 18.51 22.83 -5.50
CA GLY A 148 18.54 24.22 -5.02
C GLY A 148 17.16 24.87 -4.86
N ARG A 149 16.14 24.11 -4.56
CA ARG A 149 14.79 24.61 -4.26
C ARG A 149 14.51 24.62 -2.75
N GLU A 150 13.55 25.42 -2.35
CA GLU A 150 13.07 25.43 -0.96
C GLU A 150 12.40 24.11 -0.59
N LYS A 151 12.53 23.73 0.69
CA LYS A 151 11.88 22.53 1.24
C LYS A 151 10.35 22.69 1.24
N SER A 152 9.67 21.61 0.93
CA SER A 152 8.20 21.59 0.87
C SER A 152 7.56 21.49 2.26
N ASN A 153 8.30 21.01 3.28
CA ASN A 153 7.83 20.81 4.66
C ASN A 153 6.50 20.03 4.74
N LEU A 154 6.35 18.96 3.96
CA LEU A 154 5.10 18.18 3.86
C LEU A 154 4.60 17.70 5.23
N ALA A 155 5.49 17.53 6.18
CA ALA A 155 5.13 17.16 7.56
C ALA A 155 4.17 18.15 8.26
N GLU A 156 4.10 19.38 7.80
CA GLU A 156 3.14 20.37 8.35
C GLU A 156 1.70 20.09 7.93
N TYR A 157 1.53 19.38 6.80
CA TYR A 157 0.23 19.05 6.22
C TYR A 157 -0.34 17.72 6.74
N VAL A 158 0.26 17.10 7.75
CA VAL A 158 -0.18 15.81 8.28
C VAL A 158 -1.65 15.80 8.69
N GLY A 159 -2.15 16.88 9.31
CA GLY A 159 -3.56 16.98 9.68
C GLY A 159 -4.50 17.01 8.46
N PHE A 160 -4.08 17.68 7.40
CA PHE A 160 -4.82 17.72 6.13
C PHE A 160 -4.79 16.37 5.42
N ASN A 161 -3.64 15.69 5.40
CA ASN A 161 -3.52 14.34 4.86
C ASN A 161 -4.49 13.37 5.54
N LEU A 162 -4.56 13.37 6.88
CA LEU A 162 -5.48 12.50 7.62
C LEU A 162 -6.97 12.79 7.34
N ILE A 163 -7.31 14.06 7.08
CA ILE A 163 -8.68 14.41 6.67
C ILE A 163 -8.98 13.87 5.27
N LEU A 164 -8.03 13.98 4.33
CA LEU A 164 -8.19 13.45 2.98
C LEU A 164 -8.29 11.92 2.99
N ASP A 165 -7.48 11.23 3.80
CA ASP A 165 -7.59 9.77 3.98
C ASP A 165 -9.00 9.38 4.46
N GLY A 166 -9.54 10.10 5.44
CA GLY A 166 -10.89 9.83 5.93
C GLY A 166 -11.98 10.09 4.89
N ILE A 167 -11.83 11.11 4.06
CA ILE A 167 -12.75 11.40 2.94
C ILE A 167 -12.65 10.29 1.88
N ASP A 168 -11.44 9.85 1.55
CA ASP A 168 -11.19 8.79 0.59
C ASP A 168 -11.82 7.46 1.05
N ASP A 169 -11.63 7.10 2.31
CA ASP A 169 -12.24 5.90 2.88
C ASP A 169 -13.78 5.97 2.92
N PHE A 170 -14.32 7.15 3.18
CA PHE A 170 -15.77 7.37 3.09
C PHE A 170 -16.29 7.16 1.68
N LEU A 171 -15.61 7.72 0.67
CA LEU A 171 -15.98 7.55 -0.74
C LEU A 171 -15.84 6.10 -1.20
N LYS A 172 -14.79 5.40 -0.78
CA LYS A 172 -14.61 3.96 -1.02
C LYS A 172 -15.77 3.16 -0.43
N GLY A 173 -16.16 3.45 0.81
CA GLY A 173 -17.32 2.81 1.45
C GLY A 173 -18.61 3.00 0.65
N LEU A 174 -18.85 4.19 0.09
CA LEU A 174 -20.02 4.45 -0.77
C LEU A 174 -19.99 3.68 -2.09
N THR A 175 -18.81 3.39 -2.62
CA THR A 175 -18.65 2.61 -3.86
C THR A 175 -18.62 1.10 -3.63
N GLY A 176 -18.82 0.66 -2.38
CA GLY A 176 -18.76 -0.76 -2.01
C GLY A 176 -17.35 -1.33 -1.94
N ALA A 177 -16.33 -0.47 -1.94
CA ALA A 177 -14.94 -0.87 -1.74
C ALA A 177 -14.59 -0.97 -0.25
N THR A 178 -13.53 -1.70 0.06
CA THR A 178 -12.96 -1.75 1.40
C THR A 178 -12.21 -0.46 1.72
N ALA A 179 -12.05 -0.16 3.01
CA ALA A 179 -11.17 0.91 3.47
C ALA A 179 -9.75 0.69 2.91
N GLY A 180 -9.11 1.79 2.57
CA GLY A 180 -7.76 1.79 2.03
C GLY A 180 -6.72 2.23 3.06
N THR A 181 -5.47 2.14 2.68
CA THR A 181 -4.35 2.71 3.41
C THR A 181 -3.27 3.17 2.44
N ASN A 182 -2.34 3.97 2.90
CA ASN A 182 -1.20 4.40 2.11
C ASN A 182 -0.22 3.24 1.91
N TYR A 183 0.29 3.07 0.69
CA TYR A 183 1.28 2.04 0.39
C TYR A 183 2.70 2.60 0.43
N GLY A 184 3.54 2.02 1.30
CA GLY A 184 4.96 2.37 1.39
C GLY A 184 5.74 2.08 0.11
N GLU A 185 5.29 1.11 -0.67
CA GLU A 185 5.83 0.77 -1.99
C GLU A 185 5.73 1.95 -2.97
N ASN A 186 4.64 2.71 -2.93
CA ASN A 186 4.48 3.90 -3.77
C ASN A 186 5.50 4.98 -3.38
N ASN A 187 5.72 5.20 -2.08
CA ASN A 187 6.75 6.11 -1.61
C ASN A 187 8.14 5.68 -2.07
N SER A 188 8.43 4.38 -2.02
CA SER A 188 9.68 3.80 -2.48
C SER A 188 9.87 3.98 -3.98
N LEU A 189 8.81 3.77 -4.77
CA LEU A 189 8.82 3.99 -6.22
C LEU A 189 9.07 5.47 -6.55
N MET A 190 8.38 6.39 -5.88
CA MET A 190 8.62 7.84 -6.03
C MET A 190 10.06 8.22 -5.68
N ALA A 191 10.63 7.64 -4.63
CA ALA A 191 12.01 7.90 -4.24
C ALA A 191 13.03 7.41 -5.29
N ILE A 192 12.79 6.23 -5.87
CA ILE A 192 13.67 5.64 -6.89
C ILE A 192 13.57 6.42 -8.21
N THR A 193 12.35 6.76 -8.63
CA THR A 193 12.10 7.50 -9.89
C THR A 193 12.39 8.98 -9.78
N ARG A 194 12.46 9.50 -8.55
CA ARG A 194 12.50 10.94 -8.23
C ARG A 194 11.36 11.72 -8.86
N ASN A 195 10.26 11.06 -9.12
CA ASN A 195 9.05 11.67 -9.70
C ASN A 195 8.03 11.94 -8.62
N TYR A 196 7.86 13.20 -8.27
CA TYR A 196 6.90 13.70 -7.28
C TYR A 196 5.88 14.64 -7.92
N SER A 197 5.68 14.55 -9.25
CA SER A 197 4.72 15.41 -9.93
C SER A 197 3.29 14.94 -9.70
N GLY A 198 2.39 15.86 -9.33
CA GLY A 198 0.99 15.57 -9.10
C GLY A 198 0.30 14.86 -10.28
N PRO A 199 0.46 15.34 -11.55
CA PRO A 199 -0.12 14.65 -12.70
C PRO A 199 0.34 13.21 -12.88
N ALA A 200 1.61 12.89 -12.59
CA ALA A 200 2.12 11.52 -12.67
C ALA A 200 1.63 10.62 -11.53
N LEU A 201 1.19 11.19 -10.41
CA LEU A 201 0.66 10.44 -9.27
C LEU A 201 -0.85 10.17 -9.40
N ILE A 202 -1.54 10.93 -10.27
CA ILE A 202 -3.00 10.80 -10.49
C ILE A 202 -3.30 9.90 -11.70
N SER A 203 -2.35 9.76 -12.63
CA SER A 203 -2.51 8.94 -13.85
C SER A 203 -2.29 7.45 -13.58
#